data_a5610dae5712c3c97b181ba4729c4604
#
_entry.id   a5610dae5712c3c97b181ba4729c4604
#
_cell.length_a   1.000
_cell.length_b   1.000
_cell.length_c   1.000
_cell.angle_alpha   90.00
_cell.angle_beta   90.00
_cell.angle_gamma   90.00
#
_symmetry.space_group_name_H-M   'P 1'
#
loop_
_entity.id
_entity.type
_entity.pdbx_description
1 polymer ?
#
loop_
_entity_poly.entity_id
_entity_poly.type
_entity_poly.pdbx_seq_one_letter_code
_entity_poly.pdbx_strand_id
1 'polypeptide(L)'
;MTEKSDVDRLYEMLRQNPLLFPFQFSKGADAIDFVGIQESEYDHASFLDNRVVHSDSVWGRVPVALLREIQPDLHPKCDFVFHISHCGSTLLSRLLGLHRHCFALREPLILRDFDSTEIAEIQMIFGLLSRTFHPEQTALIKVTSYASQFAS
;
A
#
# COMPACT_ATOMS: atom_id res chain seq x y z
N MET A 1 28.58 18.81 4.74
CA MET A 1 27.34 18.18 4.24
C MET A 1 27.45 16.70 4.59
N THR A 2 26.75 16.27 5.63
CA THR A 2 26.76 14.85 6.04
C THR A 2 25.98 14.05 4.98
N GLU A 3 26.63 13.12 4.30
CA GLU A 3 25.92 12.16 3.44
C GLU A 3 24.93 11.39 4.33
N LYS A 4 23.64 11.51 4.02
CA LYS A 4 22.62 10.65 4.62
C LYS A 4 23.01 9.21 4.34
N SER A 5 22.99 8.36 5.37
CA SER A 5 23.22 6.93 5.18
C SER A 5 22.13 6.35 4.25
N ASP A 6 22.44 5.25 3.56
CA ASP A 6 21.45 4.59 2.69
C ASP A 6 20.22 4.14 3.48
N VAL A 7 20.40 3.85 4.77
CA VAL A 7 19.31 3.52 5.71
C VAL A 7 18.40 4.73 5.95
N ASP A 8 18.97 5.92 6.17
CA ASP A 8 18.18 7.14 6.37
C ASP A 8 17.37 7.49 5.12
N ARG A 9 17.94 7.26 3.93
CA ARG A 9 17.21 7.45 2.66
C ARG A 9 16.06 6.46 2.51
N LEU A 10 16.28 5.20 2.85
CA LEU A 10 15.24 4.19 2.83
C LEU A 10 14.09 4.54 3.79
N TYR A 11 14.40 4.95 5.01
CA TYR A 11 13.42 5.39 5.98
C TYR A 11 12.60 6.58 5.48
N GLU A 12 13.25 7.57 4.87
CA GLU A 12 12.57 8.73 4.31
C GLU A 12 11.61 8.33 3.18
N MET A 13 12.05 7.46 2.27
CA MET A 13 11.20 6.93 1.20
C MET A 13 10.01 6.14 1.76
N LEU A 14 10.22 5.30 2.77
CA LEU A 14 9.17 4.51 3.39
C LEU A 14 8.15 5.37 4.17
N ARG A 15 8.55 6.54 4.68
CA ARG A 15 7.64 7.45 5.41
C ARG A 15 6.79 8.32 4.50
N GLN A 16 7.34 8.80 3.41
CA GLN A 16 6.79 9.95 2.69
C GLN A 16 6.15 9.62 1.36
N ASN A 17 6.52 8.47 0.74
CA ASN A 17 6.23 8.30 -0.67
C ASN A 17 5.72 6.88 -0.99
N PRO A 18 4.62 6.75 -1.75
CA PRO A 18 4.08 5.45 -2.15
C PRO A 18 4.85 4.78 -3.30
N LEU A 19 5.95 5.34 -3.80
CA LEU A 19 6.81 4.70 -4.82
C LEU A 19 7.25 3.29 -4.41
N LEU A 20 7.53 3.07 -3.12
CA LEU A 20 7.76 1.74 -2.57
C LEU A 20 6.44 1.20 -2.00
N PHE A 21 5.76 0.41 -2.80
CA PHE A 21 4.47 -0.17 -2.45
C PHE A 21 4.64 -1.47 -1.65
N PRO A 22 4.01 -1.61 -0.46
CA PRO A 22 4.02 -2.85 0.31
C PRO A 22 3.19 -3.90 -0.44
N PHE A 23 3.85 -4.89 -1.01
CA PHE A 23 3.22 -5.81 -1.96
C PHE A 23 2.66 -7.06 -1.29
N GLN A 24 3.47 -7.74 -0.48
CA GLN A 24 3.10 -8.98 0.21
C GLN A 24 3.99 -9.25 1.42
N PHE A 25 3.54 -10.09 2.33
CA PHE A 25 4.43 -10.68 3.34
C PHE A 25 5.40 -11.65 2.69
N SER A 26 6.67 -11.58 3.10
CA SER A 26 7.70 -12.47 2.59
C SER A 26 7.51 -13.88 3.13
N LYS A 27 7.42 -14.88 2.25
CA LYS A 27 7.29 -16.26 2.67
C LYS A 27 8.52 -16.74 3.44
N GLY A 28 8.32 -17.19 4.67
CA GLY A 28 9.37 -17.73 5.53
C GLY A 28 10.34 -16.70 6.13
N ALA A 29 10.01 -15.41 6.08
CA ALA A 29 10.77 -14.33 6.70
C ALA A 29 9.82 -13.33 7.37
N ASP A 30 10.23 -12.78 8.52
CA ASP A 30 9.53 -11.68 9.18
C ASP A 30 9.83 -10.35 8.47
N ALA A 31 9.29 -10.21 7.26
CA ALA A 31 9.56 -9.10 6.35
C ALA A 31 8.40 -8.85 5.39
N ILE A 32 8.37 -7.68 4.79
CA ILE A 32 7.47 -7.30 3.71
C ILE A 32 8.28 -7.10 2.44
N ASP A 33 7.81 -7.70 1.35
CA ASP A 33 8.33 -7.45 0.01
C ASP A 33 7.65 -6.19 -0.54
N PHE A 34 8.46 -5.24 -0.97
CA PHE A 34 8.04 -4.01 -1.61
C PHE A 34 8.33 -4.06 -3.10
N VAL A 35 7.49 -3.42 -3.90
CA VAL A 35 7.71 -3.21 -5.33
C VAL A 35 7.67 -1.73 -5.66
N GLY A 36 8.56 -1.29 -6.55
CA GLY A 36 8.55 0.06 -7.06
C GLY A 36 7.39 0.25 -8.05
N ILE A 37 6.49 1.20 -7.76
CA ILE A 37 5.35 1.54 -8.62
C ILE A 37 5.34 3.06 -8.82
N GLN A 38 5.35 3.52 -10.08
CA GLN A 38 5.25 4.93 -10.41
C GLN A 38 3.81 5.43 -10.29
N GLU A 39 3.61 6.73 -10.09
CA GLU A 39 2.28 7.33 -9.95
C GLU A 39 1.35 6.98 -11.12
N SER A 40 1.86 7.07 -12.35
CA SER A 40 1.09 6.71 -13.55
C SER A 40 0.69 5.24 -13.61
N GLU A 41 1.46 4.35 -13.00
CA GLU A 41 1.12 2.91 -12.95
C GLU A 41 -0.05 2.66 -12.00
N TYR A 42 -0.12 3.39 -10.87
CA TYR A 42 -1.29 3.33 -9.98
C TYR A 42 -2.56 3.76 -10.69
N ASP A 43 -2.51 4.80 -11.52
CA ASP A 43 -3.67 5.30 -12.28
C ASP A 43 -4.20 4.25 -13.26
N HIS A 44 -3.29 3.54 -13.94
CA HIS A 44 -3.64 2.53 -14.94
C HIS A 44 -3.97 1.16 -14.34
N ALA A 45 -3.45 0.83 -13.16
CA ALA A 45 -3.67 -0.46 -12.53
C ALA A 45 -5.14 -0.69 -12.19
N SER A 46 -5.72 -1.78 -12.70
CA SER A 46 -7.04 -2.23 -12.27
C SER A 46 -7.01 -2.89 -10.90
N PHE A 47 -5.86 -3.48 -10.55
CA PHE A 47 -5.60 -4.19 -9.30
C PHE A 47 -4.12 -4.09 -8.95
N LEU A 48 -3.81 -3.92 -7.67
CA LEU A 48 -2.44 -3.85 -7.15
C LEU A 48 -2.00 -5.24 -6.67
N ASP A 49 -1.91 -6.17 -7.61
CA ASP A 49 -1.45 -7.54 -7.41
C ASP A 49 -0.41 -7.92 -8.50
N ASN A 50 -0.18 -9.20 -8.73
CA ASN A 50 0.82 -9.67 -9.69
C ASN A 50 0.68 -9.09 -11.11
N ARG A 51 -0.45 -8.47 -11.44
CA ARG A 51 -0.68 -7.81 -12.74
C ARG A 51 0.04 -6.46 -12.89
N VAL A 52 0.41 -5.82 -11.78
CA VAL A 52 1.17 -4.56 -11.81
C VAL A 52 2.68 -4.79 -11.85
N VAL A 53 3.11 -6.03 -11.63
CA VAL A 53 4.53 -6.41 -11.62
C VAL A 53 5.00 -6.75 -13.02
N HIS A 54 6.12 -6.16 -13.43
CA HIS A 54 6.78 -6.39 -14.72
C HIS A 54 8.16 -7.02 -14.51
N SER A 55 8.79 -7.49 -15.58
CA SER A 55 10.12 -8.13 -15.54
C SER A 55 11.24 -7.22 -15.05
N ASP A 56 11.07 -5.92 -15.21
CA ASP A 56 11.99 -4.84 -14.80
C ASP A 56 11.57 -4.13 -13.52
N SER A 57 10.52 -4.60 -12.85
CA SER A 57 10.08 -4.04 -11.56
C SER A 57 11.19 -4.12 -10.52
N VAL A 58 11.39 -3.01 -9.82
CA VAL A 58 12.36 -2.93 -8.71
C VAL A 58 11.72 -3.53 -7.46
N TRP A 59 12.43 -4.48 -6.85
CA TRP A 59 11.99 -5.15 -5.63
C TRP A 59 12.89 -4.82 -4.46
N GLY A 60 12.31 -4.72 -3.27
CA GLY A 60 13.02 -4.61 -2.01
C GLY A 60 12.35 -5.45 -0.93
N ARG A 61 13.15 -6.02 -0.03
CA ARG A 61 12.64 -6.73 1.15
C ARG A 61 13.02 -5.95 2.39
N VAL A 62 12.02 -5.62 3.21
CA VAL A 62 12.21 -4.83 4.43
C VAL A 62 11.75 -5.66 5.64
N PRO A 63 12.63 -5.92 6.63
CA PRO A 63 12.25 -6.59 7.86
C PRO A 63 11.14 -5.84 8.61
N VAL A 64 10.19 -6.58 9.19
CA VAL A 64 9.09 -5.99 10.00
C VAL A 64 9.66 -5.22 11.19
N ALA A 65 10.75 -5.69 11.81
CA ALA A 65 11.42 -4.97 12.89
C ALA A 65 11.82 -3.55 12.48
N LEU A 66 12.34 -3.36 11.28
CA LEU A 66 12.73 -2.07 10.73
C LEU A 66 11.51 -1.17 10.43
N LEU A 67 10.42 -1.77 9.94
CA LEU A 67 9.17 -1.06 9.71
C LEU A 67 8.52 -0.58 11.02
N ARG A 68 8.65 -1.35 12.09
CA ARG A 68 8.17 -0.96 13.43
C ARG A 68 8.88 0.29 13.98
N GLU A 69 10.14 0.53 13.60
CA GLU A 69 10.85 1.75 13.99
C GLU A 69 10.26 3.01 13.37
N ILE A 70 9.73 2.92 12.15
CA ILE A 70 9.09 4.05 11.46
C ILE A 70 7.58 4.13 11.68
N GLN A 71 6.97 3.11 12.27
CA GLN A 71 5.52 3.06 12.50
C GLN A 71 4.95 4.28 13.22
N PRO A 72 5.63 4.89 14.23
CA PRO A 72 5.12 6.09 14.90
C PRO A 72 4.94 7.29 13.96
N ASP A 73 5.69 7.32 12.84
CA ASP A 73 5.64 8.38 11.83
C ASP A 73 4.61 8.09 10.72
N LEU A 74 4.08 6.86 10.69
CA LEU A 74 3.06 6.44 9.75
C LEU A 74 1.67 6.74 10.35
N HIS A 75 0.93 7.62 9.71
CA HIS A 75 -0.40 8.00 10.15
C HIS A 75 -1.45 7.32 9.27
N PRO A 76 -2.13 6.25 9.74
CA PRO A 76 -3.21 5.62 9.01
C PRO A 76 -4.33 6.64 8.78
N LYS A 77 -4.41 7.17 7.56
CA LYS A 77 -5.44 8.11 7.11
C LYS A 77 -5.90 7.68 5.73
N CYS A 78 -6.85 6.78 5.69
CA CYS A 78 -7.38 6.25 4.44
C CYS A 78 -8.87 5.97 4.56
N ASP A 79 -9.55 6.06 3.43
CA ASP A 79 -10.93 5.66 3.27
C ASP A 79 -11.00 4.28 2.60
N PHE A 80 -12.10 3.56 2.80
CA PHE A 80 -12.27 2.20 2.28
C PHE A 80 -13.50 2.09 1.39
N VAL A 81 -13.35 1.31 0.31
CA VAL A 81 -14.46 0.81 -0.49
C VAL A 81 -14.58 -0.70 -0.26
N PHE A 82 -15.57 -1.08 0.54
CA PHE A 82 -15.96 -2.47 0.70
C PHE A 82 -17.00 -2.82 -0.37
N HIS A 83 -16.94 -4.03 -0.91
CA HIS A 83 -17.84 -4.41 -1.98
C HIS A 83 -18.12 -5.91 -1.99
N ILE A 84 -19.27 -6.26 -2.53
CA ILE A 84 -19.57 -7.62 -2.99
C ILE A 84 -19.12 -7.76 -4.45
N SER A 85 -18.81 -8.98 -4.88
CA SER A 85 -18.40 -9.25 -6.26
C SER A 85 -19.40 -8.71 -7.28
N HIS A 86 -18.90 -8.25 -8.43
CA HIS A 86 -19.69 -7.80 -9.59
C HIS A 86 -20.63 -6.60 -9.36
N CYS A 87 -20.33 -5.73 -8.40
CA CYS A 87 -21.17 -4.55 -8.09
C CYS A 87 -20.68 -3.23 -8.74
N GLY A 88 -19.67 -3.27 -9.62
CA GLY A 88 -19.13 -2.08 -10.28
C GLY A 88 -18.12 -1.26 -9.44
N SER A 89 -17.66 -1.79 -8.30
CA SER A 89 -16.71 -1.08 -7.41
C SER A 89 -15.39 -0.70 -8.08
N THR A 90 -14.93 -1.43 -9.08
CA THR A 90 -13.73 -1.08 -9.86
C THR A 90 -13.94 0.20 -10.66
N LEU A 91 -15.11 0.34 -11.31
CA LEU A 91 -15.45 1.57 -12.01
C LEU A 91 -15.57 2.74 -11.03
N LEU A 92 -16.25 2.55 -9.89
CA LEU A 92 -16.35 3.56 -8.85
C LEU A 92 -14.98 4.02 -8.37
N SER A 93 -14.07 3.10 -8.04
CA SER A 93 -12.73 3.46 -7.56
C SER A 93 -11.88 4.15 -8.63
N ARG A 94 -12.10 3.84 -9.92
CA ARG A 94 -11.46 4.55 -11.04
C ARG A 94 -11.97 5.98 -11.16
N LEU A 95 -13.28 6.17 -11.08
CA LEU A 95 -13.91 7.51 -11.15
C LEU A 95 -13.46 8.39 -9.97
N LEU A 96 -13.43 7.83 -8.76
CA LEU A 96 -12.95 8.54 -7.57
C LEU A 96 -11.46 8.88 -7.68
N GLY A 97 -10.64 7.98 -8.25
CA GLY A 97 -9.21 8.22 -8.49
C GLY A 97 -8.90 9.31 -9.51
N LEU A 98 -9.87 9.76 -10.30
CA LEU A 98 -9.71 10.94 -11.16
C LEU A 98 -9.80 12.26 -10.37
N HIS A 99 -10.27 12.21 -9.13
CA HIS A 99 -10.39 13.41 -8.32
C HIS A 99 -9.04 13.73 -7.66
N ARG A 100 -8.57 14.98 -7.80
CA ARG A 100 -7.24 15.43 -7.32
C ARG A 100 -6.94 15.16 -5.84
N HIS A 101 -7.97 15.03 -5.00
CA HIS A 101 -7.83 14.76 -3.57
C HIS A 101 -7.92 13.25 -3.22
N CYS A 102 -8.00 12.38 -4.21
CA CYS A 102 -8.12 10.95 -4.01
C CYS A 102 -6.93 10.21 -4.64
N PHE A 103 -6.28 9.36 -3.85
CA PHE A 103 -5.27 8.42 -4.32
C PHE A 103 -5.83 7.00 -4.22
N ALA A 104 -6.26 6.43 -5.33
CA ALA A 104 -7.00 5.18 -5.34
C ALA A 104 -6.09 3.95 -5.40
N LEU A 105 -6.12 3.14 -4.35
CA LEU A 105 -5.45 1.85 -4.24
C LEU A 105 -6.45 0.71 -4.46
N ARG A 106 -6.31 -0.04 -5.55
CA ARG A 106 -7.29 -1.03 -5.98
C ARG A 106 -6.81 -2.45 -5.66
N GLU A 107 -7.44 -3.05 -4.68
CA GLU A 107 -7.21 -4.44 -4.23
C GLU A 107 -5.73 -4.77 -3.97
N PRO A 108 -5.05 -4.04 -3.06
CA PRO A 108 -3.68 -4.35 -2.67
C PRO A 108 -3.54 -5.82 -2.26
N LEU A 109 -2.55 -6.53 -2.85
CA LEU A 109 -2.36 -7.95 -2.62
C LEU A 109 -2.12 -8.27 -1.14
N ILE A 110 -1.32 -7.42 -0.45
CA ILE A 110 -0.96 -7.60 0.96
C ILE A 110 -2.18 -7.72 1.89
N LEU A 111 -3.34 -7.14 1.52
CA LEU A 111 -4.57 -7.21 2.32
C LEU A 111 -5.24 -8.59 2.30
N ARG A 112 -4.78 -9.51 1.45
CA ARG A 112 -5.30 -10.88 1.41
C ARG A 112 -4.74 -11.76 2.51
N ASP A 113 -3.64 -11.35 3.13
CA ASP A 113 -2.91 -12.14 4.13
C ASP A 113 -3.30 -11.76 5.58
N PHE A 114 -4.34 -10.94 5.77
CA PHE A 114 -4.73 -10.41 7.09
C PHE A 114 -5.23 -11.47 8.08
N ASP A 115 -5.71 -12.62 7.65
CA ASP A 115 -6.20 -13.68 8.54
C ASP A 115 -5.15 -14.21 9.54
N SER A 116 -3.86 -14.03 9.23
CA SER A 116 -2.73 -14.48 10.04
C SER A 116 -1.90 -13.33 10.63
N THR A 117 -2.36 -12.08 10.46
CA THR A 117 -1.57 -10.89 10.77
C THR A 117 -1.98 -10.29 12.12
N GLU A 118 -1.00 -9.91 12.94
CA GLU A 118 -1.24 -9.22 14.21
C GLU A 118 -1.80 -7.80 14.00
N ILE A 119 -2.61 -7.32 14.94
CA ILE A 119 -3.25 -5.97 14.86
C ILE A 119 -2.21 -4.86 14.68
N ALA A 120 -1.06 -4.95 15.34
CA ALA A 120 0.01 -3.95 15.21
C ALA A 120 0.56 -3.88 13.78
N GLU A 121 0.68 -5.01 13.10
CA GLU A 121 1.12 -5.09 11.71
C GLU A 121 0.05 -4.56 10.75
N ILE A 122 -1.22 -4.81 11.04
CA ILE A 122 -2.35 -4.25 10.27
C ILE A 122 -2.30 -2.72 10.31
N GLN A 123 -2.10 -2.12 11.48
CA GLN A 123 -1.97 -0.65 11.60
C GLN A 123 -0.77 -0.10 10.82
N MET A 124 0.37 -0.80 10.88
CA MET A 124 1.57 -0.44 10.12
C MET A 124 1.29 -0.50 8.61
N ILE A 125 0.65 -1.56 8.11
CA ILE A 125 0.29 -1.71 6.70
C ILE A 125 -0.65 -0.58 6.26
N PHE A 126 -1.67 -0.25 7.06
CA PHE A 126 -2.55 0.87 6.73
C PHE A 126 -1.81 2.21 6.74
N GLY A 127 -0.85 2.40 7.64
CA GLY A 127 0.03 3.56 7.61
C GLY A 127 0.83 3.64 6.31
N LEU A 128 1.41 2.54 5.86
CA LEU A 128 2.14 2.45 4.60
C LEU A 128 1.23 2.67 3.37
N LEU A 129 0.01 2.17 3.39
CA LEU A 129 -0.98 2.36 2.32
C LEU A 129 -1.62 3.76 2.34
N SER A 130 -1.51 4.49 3.44
CA SER A 130 -2.04 5.86 3.56
C SER A 130 -1.13 6.93 2.96
N ARG A 131 0.09 6.58 2.55
CA ARG A 131 1.01 7.51 1.88
C ARG A 131 0.46 7.89 0.51
N THR A 132 0.65 9.15 0.14
CA THR A 132 0.15 9.72 -1.12
C THR A 132 1.28 10.47 -1.83
N PHE A 133 1.15 10.70 -3.12
CA PHE A 133 2.11 11.49 -3.89
C PHE A 133 1.97 12.99 -3.59
N HIS A 134 0.77 13.46 -3.26
CA HIS A 134 0.48 14.85 -3.01
C HIS A 134 -0.18 15.04 -1.64
N PRO A 135 0.17 16.09 -0.88
CA PRO A 135 -0.28 16.29 0.49
C PRO A 135 -1.80 16.53 0.61
N GLU A 136 -2.45 16.96 -0.46
CA GLU A 136 -3.89 17.17 -0.51
C GLU A 136 -4.70 15.89 -0.76
N GLN A 137 -4.03 14.78 -1.11
CA GLN A 137 -4.68 13.51 -1.37
C GLN A 137 -4.97 12.74 -0.09
N THR A 138 -6.05 11.97 -0.12
CA THR A 138 -6.35 10.90 0.84
C THR A 138 -6.36 9.57 0.10
N ALA A 139 -5.71 8.55 0.67
CA ALA A 139 -5.72 7.21 0.11
C ALA A 139 -7.12 6.61 0.19
N LEU A 140 -7.62 6.08 -0.92
CA LEU A 140 -8.87 5.34 -1.01
C LEU A 140 -8.56 3.89 -1.34
N ILE A 141 -8.73 3.00 -0.37
CA ILE A 141 -8.41 1.60 -0.51
C ILE A 141 -9.67 0.81 -0.88
N LYS A 142 -9.72 0.34 -2.12
CA LYS A 142 -10.72 -0.66 -2.51
C LYS A 142 -10.20 -2.02 -2.09
N VAL A 143 -10.83 -2.63 -1.09
CA VAL A 143 -10.48 -3.97 -0.61
C VAL A 143 -11.01 -5.05 -1.53
N THR A 144 -10.43 -6.25 -1.49
CA THR A 144 -10.96 -7.40 -2.22
C THR A 144 -12.31 -7.82 -1.62
N SER A 145 -13.17 -8.48 -2.42
CA SER A 145 -14.43 -9.02 -1.91
C SER A 145 -14.23 -10.02 -0.78
N TYR A 146 -13.10 -10.74 -0.78
CA TYR A 146 -12.70 -11.63 0.32
C TYR A 146 -12.43 -10.86 1.62
N ALA A 147 -11.70 -9.76 1.55
CA ALA A 147 -11.39 -8.93 2.71
C ALA A 147 -12.61 -8.13 3.24
N SER A 148 -13.70 -8.05 2.49
CA SER A 148 -14.93 -7.38 2.94
C SER A 148 -15.62 -8.07 4.14
N GLN A 149 -15.27 -9.31 4.43
CA GLN A 149 -15.75 -10.03 5.64
C GLN A 149 -15.24 -9.39 6.95
N PHE A 150 -14.16 -8.61 6.90
CA PHE A 150 -13.60 -7.90 8.06
C PHE A 150 -14.27 -6.54 8.34
N ALA A 151 -15.28 -6.15 7.56
CA ALA A 151 -15.99 -4.89 7.72
C ALA A 151 -17.11 -4.93 8.77
N SER A 152 -17.32 -6.08 9.43
CA SER A 152 -18.39 -6.31 10.43
C SER A 152 -17.92 -6.09 11.86
#